data_0b1e00a4a6b6a4939614b4f9ef5d2b2b
#
_entry.id   0b1e00a4a6b6a4939614b4f9ef5d2b2b
#
_cell.length_a   1.000
_cell.length_b   1.000
_cell.length_c   1.000
_cell.angle_alpha   90.00
_cell.angle_beta   90.00
_cell.angle_gamma   90.00
#
_symmetry.space_group_name_H-M   'P 1'
#
loop_
_entity.id
_entity.type
_entity.pdbx_description
1 polymer ?
#
loop_
_entity_poly.entity_id
_entity_poly.type
_entity_poly.pdbx_seq_one_letter_code
_entity_poly.pdbx_strand_id
1 'polypeptide(L)'
;MNRTFKAGMLAVLLLASTHLSAQESPFRLGVRLGGGMSVNKGINKILVPEDYYSNYSFKDKWQLTPTVGVFAQYHVTGSIIGAEGGLNYWQKASQLVYNDNKGLNYKVAPRYNYIGVSALLKIYPWRKGFNISIGGRAGANLNSKGISYDSNQEDSKFANYHFATVDETERLMKEKLTGQPDIAVGGGFGYEIGKHWNIDLRYFLGLNSTIKTERNDYNWAEHSTHGQNIELSISYLFKL
;
A
#
# COMPACT_ATOMS: atom_id res chain seq x y z
N MET A 1 -4.82 13.55 22.60
CA MET A 1 -3.70 13.84 21.67
C MET A 1 -2.67 14.68 22.41
N ASN A 2 -1.55 14.04 22.81
CA ASN A 2 -0.58 14.57 23.79
C ASN A 2 0.10 15.88 23.33
N ARG A 3 0.28 16.82 24.31
CA ARG A 3 0.98 18.11 24.09
C ARG A 3 2.40 17.96 23.53
N THR A 4 3.08 16.85 23.84
CA THR A 4 4.41 16.49 23.31
C THR A 4 4.44 16.24 21.80
N PHE A 5 3.35 15.70 21.22
CA PHE A 5 3.29 15.47 19.76
C PHE A 5 3.13 16.78 18.99
N LYS A 6 2.38 17.74 19.54
CA LYS A 6 2.24 19.10 18.95
C LYS A 6 3.54 19.89 19.02
N ALA A 7 4.30 19.76 20.10
CA ALA A 7 5.59 20.42 20.25
C ALA A 7 6.66 19.86 19.30
N GLY A 8 6.68 18.54 19.07
CA GLY A 8 7.59 17.90 18.11
C GLY A 8 7.33 18.33 16.66
N MET A 9 6.06 18.42 16.28
CA MET A 9 5.67 18.85 14.93
C MET A 9 5.96 20.35 14.69
N LEU A 10 5.83 21.20 15.73
CA LEU A 10 6.16 22.61 15.68
C LEU A 10 7.68 22.83 15.62
N ALA A 11 8.47 22.03 16.33
CA ALA A 11 9.93 22.08 16.32
C ALA A 11 10.52 21.69 14.94
N VAL A 12 9.93 20.71 14.25
CA VAL A 12 10.32 20.32 12.88
C VAL A 12 9.98 21.43 11.88
N LEU A 13 8.87 22.14 12.08
CA LEU A 13 8.49 23.30 11.25
C LEU A 13 9.37 24.53 11.52
N LEU A 14 9.84 24.74 12.75
CA LEU A 14 10.69 25.86 13.14
C LEU A 14 12.16 25.66 12.73
N LEU A 15 12.66 24.42 12.68
CA LEU A 15 14.00 24.11 12.16
C LEU A 15 14.10 24.31 10.63
N ALA A 16 12.97 24.34 9.93
CA ALA A 16 12.93 24.60 8.48
C ALA A 16 13.04 26.11 8.13
N SER A 17 13.04 27.02 9.10
CA SER A 17 12.95 28.47 8.82
C SER A 17 14.26 29.24 8.96
N THR A 18 15.36 28.60 9.31
CA THR A 18 16.65 29.28 9.49
C THR A 18 17.68 28.82 8.47
N HIS A 19 17.70 29.39 7.28
CA HIS A 19 18.89 29.71 6.48
C HIS A 19 18.50 30.25 5.10
N LEU A 20 18.31 31.54 5.02
CA LEU A 20 18.31 32.27 3.74
C LEU A 20 19.77 32.51 3.31
N SER A 21 20.32 31.63 2.50
CA SER A 21 21.49 31.93 1.70
C SER A 21 21.08 31.94 0.23
N ALA A 22 21.60 32.90 -0.54
CA ALA A 22 21.24 33.21 -1.93
C ALA A 22 21.58 32.10 -2.96
N GLN A 23 22.09 30.95 -2.53
CA GLN A 23 22.28 29.75 -3.34
C GLN A 23 21.07 28.84 -3.16
N GLU A 24 20.44 28.42 -4.26
CA GLU A 24 19.32 27.47 -4.19
C GLU A 24 19.79 26.20 -3.45
N SER A 25 19.25 25.96 -2.28
CA SER A 25 19.58 24.78 -1.49
C SER A 25 19.24 23.54 -2.32
N PRO A 26 20.18 22.59 -2.48
CA PRO A 26 19.89 21.32 -3.14
C PRO A 26 18.92 20.45 -2.36
N PHE A 27 18.63 20.83 -1.10
CA PHE A 27 17.77 20.12 -0.18
C PHE A 27 16.40 20.79 -0.09
N ARG A 28 15.34 20.01 -0.28
CA ARG A 28 13.95 20.47 -0.23
C ARG A 28 13.12 19.51 0.64
N LEU A 29 12.26 20.07 1.49
CA LEU A 29 11.24 19.28 2.18
C LEU A 29 9.95 19.31 1.40
N GLY A 30 9.16 18.23 1.47
CA GLY A 30 7.89 18.17 0.77
C GLY A 30 6.82 17.41 1.54
N VAL A 31 5.59 17.72 1.17
CA VAL A 31 4.41 16.93 1.56
C VAL A 31 3.80 16.30 0.32
N ARG A 32 3.27 15.10 0.47
CA ARG A 32 2.68 14.32 -0.63
C ARG A 32 1.28 13.89 -0.26
N LEU A 33 0.37 14.02 -1.21
CA LEU A 33 -0.96 13.45 -1.16
C LEU A 33 -1.20 12.70 -2.46
N GLY A 34 -1.77 11.50 -2.37
CA GLY A 34 -2.03 10.70 -3.54
C GLY A 34 -3.09 9.64 -3.31
N GLY A 35 -3.39 8.97 -4.36
CA GLY A 35 -4.24 7.80 -4.39
C GLY A 35 -3.75 6.84 -5.45
N GLY A 36 -4.20 5.62 -5.36
CA GLY A 36 -3.79 4.61 -6.31
C GLY A 36 -4.70 3.40 -6.27
N MET A 37 -4.19 2.33 -6.80
CA MET A 37 -4.88 1.03 -6.79
C MET A 37 -3.90 -0.03 -6.33
N SER A 38 -4.39 -0.97 -5.53
CA SER A 38 -3.60 -2.13 -5.13
C SER A 38 -4.34 -3.44 -5.33
N VAL A 39 -3.57 -4.52 -5.41
CA VAL A 39 -4.06 -5.89 -5.45
C VAL A 39 -3.06 -6.79 -4.71
N ASN A 40 -3.56 -7.82 -4.03
CA ASN A 40 -2.73 -8.88 -3.45
C ASN A 40 -2.89 -10.14 -4.29
N LYS A 41 -1.85 -10.51 -5.02
CA LYS A 41 -1.83 -11.74 -5.81
C LYS A 41 -1.63 -12.95 -4.90
N GLY A 42 -2.35 -14.02 -5.17
CA GLY A 42 -2.23 -15.30 -4.44
C GLY A 42 -3.24 -15.52 -3.32
N ILE A 43 -4.15 -14.59 -3.04
CA ILE A 43 -5.22 -14.79 -2.05
C ILE A 43 -6.11 -15.97 -2.41
N ASN A 44 -6.43 -16.14 -3.68
CA ASN A 44 -7.20 -17.27 -4.18
C ASN A 44 -6.56 -18.62 -3.79
N LYS A 45 -5.24 -18.73 -3.83
CA LYS A 45 -4.51 -19.95 -3.48
C LYS A 45 -4.53 -20.26 -1.98
N ILE A 46 -4.72 -19.24 -1.13
CA ILE A 46 -4.91 -19.43 0.30
C ILE A 46 -6.30 -19.99 0.59
N LEU A 47 -7.34 -19.38 0.01
CA LEU A 47 -8.72 -19.61 0.38
C LEU A 47 -9.33 -20.84 -0.29
N VAL A 48 -8.79 -21.24 -1.44
CA VAL A 48 -9.33 -22.38 -2.21
C VAL A 48 -8.18 -23.29 -2.62
N PRO A 49 -8.17 -24.55 -2.14
CA PRO A 49 -7.19 -25.54 -2.55
C PRO A 49 -7.18 -25.77 -4.06
N GLU A 50 -6.00 -26.04 -4.64
CA GLU A 50 -5.81 -26.19 -6.10
C GLU A 50 -6.68 -27.28 -6.71
N ASP A 51 -7.00 -28.33 -5.96
CA ASP A 51 -7.85 -29.45 -6.39
C ASP A 51 -9.29 -29.04 -6.74
N TYR A 52 -9.72 -27.86 -6.29
CA TYR A 52 -11.06 -27.33 -6.54
C TYR A 52 -11.14 -26.30 -7.67
N TYR A 53 -10.02 -25.96 -8.31
CA TYR A 53 -9.98 -24.88 -9.33
C TYR A 53 -10.75 -25.15 -10.61
N SER A 54 -11.01 -26.41 -10.95
CA SER A 54 -11.61 -26.77 -12.24
C SER A 54 -13.06 -26.32 -12.45
N ASN A 55 -13.78 -25.96 -11.37
CA ASN A 55 -15.21 -25.69 -11.42
C ASN A 55 -15.65 -24.31 -10.88
N TYR A 56 -14.70 -23.42 -10.57
CA TYR A 56 -14.99 -22.15 -9.90
C TYR A 56 -14.38 -20.97 -10.63
N SER A 57 -15.04 -19.82 -10.55
CA SER A 57 -14.48 -18.59 -11.06
C SER A 57 -13.97 -17.69 -9.93
N PHE A 58 -12.73 -17.22 -10.07
CA PHE A 58 -12.10 -16.26 -9.17
C PHE A 58 -11.79 -14.99 -9.92
N LYS A 59 -12.06 -13.87 -9.28
CA LYS A 59 -11.68 -12.56 -9.81
C LYS A 59 -10.99 -11.75 -8.72
N ASP A 60 -9.68 -11.54 -8.89
CA ASP A 60 -8.94 -10.55 -8.11
C ASP A 60 -9.25 -9.16 -8.65
N LYS A 61 -9.74 -8.29 -7.80
CA LYS A 61 -10.06 -6.90 -8.15
C LYS A 61 -9.09 -5.94 -7.48
N TRP A 62 -8.59 -5.01 -8.27
CA TRP A 62 -7.87 -3.85 -7.78
C TRP A 62 -8.79 -2.97 -6.95
N GLN A 63 -8.27 -2.45 -5.84
CA GLN A 63 -8.99 -1.58 -4.92
C GLN A 63 -8.29 -0.23 -4.80
N LEU A 64 -9.09 0.83 -4.72
CA LEU A 64 -8.57 2.19 -4.49
C LEU A 64 -7.94 2.30 -3.11
N THR A 65 -6.80 2.96 -3.05
CA THR A 65 -5.98 3.13 -1.84
C THR A 65 -5.40 4.52 -1.75
N PRO A 66 -5.50 5.20 -0.59
CA PRO A 66 -4.87 6.49 -0.36
C PRO A 66 -3.39 6.34 -0.02
N THR A 67 -2.61 7.40 -0.28
CA THR A 67 -1.25 7.58 0.20
C THR A 67 -1.04 9.03 0.64
N VAL A 68 -0.30 9.21 1.71
CA VAL A 68 0.09 10.54 2.22
C VAL A 68 1.48 10.43 2.84
N GLY A 69 2.28 11.48 2.74
CA GLY A 69 3.63 11.45 3.31
C GLY A 69 4.30 12.80 3.41
N VAL A 70 5.39 12.79 4.15
CA VAL A 70 6.36 13.88 4.21
C VAL A 70 7.71 13.34 3.77
N PHE A 71 8.46 14.12 3.01
CA PHE A 71 9.72 13.65 2.46
C PHE A 71 10.74 14.78 2.33
N ALA A 72 11.99 14.36 2.29
CA ALA A 72 13.12 15.22 1.94
C ALA A 72 13.63 14.79 0.56
N GLN A 73 13.92 15.76 -0.26
CA GLN A 73 14.52 15.55 -1.58
C GLN A 73 15.85 16.29 -1.65
N TYR A 74 16.86 15.61 -2.15
CA TYR A 74 18.17 16.18 -2.45
C TYR A 74 18.39 16.14 -3.96
N HIS A 75 18.56 17.29 -4.57
CA HIS A 75 18.86 17.40 -5.99
C HIS A 75 19.67 18.67 -6.27
N VAL A 76 20.94 18.50 -6.66
CA VAL A 76 21.79 19.60 -7.06
C VAL A 76 21.35 20.09 -8.43
N THR A 77 21.09 21.38 -8.56
CA THR A 77 20.66 22.01 -9.83
C THR A 77 21.64 21.68 -10.95
N GLY A 78 21.13 21.13 -12.05
CA GLY A 78 21.95 20.69 -13.18
C GLY A 78 22.55 19.29 -13.03
N SER A 79 22.38 18.60 -11.90
CA SER A 79 22.71 17.18 -11.76
C SER A 79 21.67 16.31 -12.45
N ILE A 80 22.12 15.16 -12.97
CA ILE A 80 21.23 14.11 -13.47
C ILE A 80 20.76 13.16 -12.36
N ILE A 81 21.30 13.29 -11.15
CA ILE A 81 21.00 12.40 -10.01
C ILE A 81 20.44 13.21 -8.85
N GLY A 82 19.39 12.71 -8.25
CA GLY A 82 18.83 13.16 -6.99
C GLY A 82 18.42 11.98 -6.11
N ALA A 83 18.05 12.27 -4.89
CA ALA A 83 17.56 11.28 -3.94
C ALA A 83 16.32 11.81 -3.21
N GLU A 84 15.45 10.92 -2.81
CA GLU A 84 14.26 11.21 -2.01
C GLU A 84 14.17 10.20 -0.87
N GLY A 85 13.92 10.68 0.34
CA GLY A 85 13.63 9.85 1.50
C GLY A 85 12.46 10.41 2.29
N GLY A 86 11.57 9.56 2.81
CA GLY A 86 10.39 10.08 3.47
C GLY A 86 9.68 9.11 4.39
N LEU A 87 8.79 9.68 5.21
CA LEU A 87 7.81 8.97 6.02
C LEU A 87 6.47 9.01 5.30
N ASN A 88 5.87 7.84 5.12
CA ASN A 88 4.64 7.71 4.35
C ASN A 88 3.64 6.84 5.10
N TYR A 89 2.37 7.16 4.90
CA TYR A 89 1.24 6.28 5.10
C TYR A 89 0.74 5.81 3.74
N TRP A 90 0.46 4.53 3.61
CA TRP A 90 -0.19 3.94 2.44
C TRP A 90 -1.09 2.82 2.83
N GLN A 91 -1.99 2.48 1.94
CA GLN A 91 -2.90 1.37 2.12
C GLN A 91 -2.67 0.33 1.03
N LYS A 92 -2.79 -0.95 1.40
CA LYS A 92 -2.92 -2.06 0.46
C LYS A 92 -4.30 -2.69 0.62
N ALA A 93 -5.03 -2.79 -0.45
CA ALA A 93 -6.34 -3.40 -0.48
C ALA A 93 -6.47 -4.27 -1.72
N SER A 94 -7.25 -5.34 -1.60
CA SER A 94 -7.66 -6.17 -2.73
C SER A 94 -9.03 -6.75 -2.44
N GLN A 95 -9.69 -7.28 -3.46
CA GLN A 95 -10.93 -8.00 -3.29
C GLN A 95 -10.89 -9.26 -4.13
N LEU A 96 -11.10 -10.39 -3.49
CA LEU A 96 -11.37 -11.66 -4.14
C LEU A 96 -12.88 -11.85 -4.22
N VAL A 97 -13.39 -12.14 -5.41
CA VAL A 97 -14.78 -12.54 -5.62
C VAL A 97 -14.78 -13.99 -6.09
N TYR A 98 -15.46 -14.81 -5.33
CA TYR A 98 -15.68 -16.21 -5.64
C TYR A 98 -17.13 -16.44 -6.08
N ASN A 99 -17.31 -17.28 -7.07
CA ASN A 99 -18.62 -17.72 -7.51
C ASN A 99 -18.52 -19.21 -7.90
N ASP A 100 -19.36 -20.04 -7.29
CA ASP A 100 -19.52 -21.40 -7.73
C ASP A 100 -20.70 -21.52 -8.70
N ASN A 101 -20.74 -22.61 -9.46
CA ASN A 101 -21.83 -22.86 -10.42
C ASN A 101 -23.13 -23.30 -9.74
N LYS A 102 -23.16 -23.41 -8.39
CA LYS A 102 -24.32 -23.81 -7.57
C LYS A 102 -24.94 -22.60 -6.86
N GLY A 103 -24.44 -21.40 -7.11
CA GLY A 103 -25.00 -20.14 -6.62
C GLY A 103 -24.44 -19.66 -5.28
N LEU A 104 -23.39 -20.31 -4.74
CA LEU A 104 -22.63 -19.77 -3.62
C LEU A 104 -21.70 -18.67 -4.11
N ASN A 105 -21.81 -17.50 -3.52
CA ASN A 105 -20.97 -16.36 -3.81
C ASN A 105 -20.38 -15.81 -2.52
N TYR A 106 -19.10 -15.49 -2.53
CA TYR A 106 -18.51 -14.74 -1.44
C TYR A 106 -17.45 -13.74 -1.93
N LYS A 107 -17.20 -12.75 -1.08
CA LYS A 107 -16.20 -11.72 -1.28
C LYS A 107 -15.29 -11.68 -0.07
N VAL A 108 -13.99 -11.67 -0.29
CA VAL A 108 -12.97 -11.45 0.75
C VAL A 108 -12.21 -10.19 0.38
N ALA A 109 -12.21 -9.21 1.28
CA ALA A 109 -11.58 -7.93 1.00
C ALA A 109 -10.58 -7.55 2.11
N PRO A 110 -9.32 -8.00 2.03
CA PRO A 110 -8.27 -7.52 2.89
C PRO A 110 -7.94 -6.05 2.58
N ARG A 111 -7.80 -5.27 3.66
CA ARG A 111 -7.45 -3.85 3.61
C ARG A 111 -6.50 -3.51 4.76
N TYR A 112 -5.23 -3.35 4.46
CA TYR A 112 -4.18 -3.11 5.44
C TYR A 112 -3.62 -1.70 5.32
N ASN A 113 -3.40 -1.07 6.46
CA ASN A 113 -2.85 0.26 6.58
C ASN A 113 -1.40 0.17 7.04
N TYR A 114 -0.54 0.94 6.42
CA TYR A 114 0.90 0.94 6.72
C TYR A 114 1.39 2.34 7.03
N ILE A 115 2.35 2.39 7.94
CA ILE A 115 3.20 3.57 8.15
C ILE A 115 4.66 3.13 8.05
N GLY A 116 5.47 3.90 7.35
CA GLY A 116 6.86 3.48 7.15
C GLY A 116 7.69 4.50 6.39
N VAL A 117 8.86 4.04 5.98
CA VAL A 117 9.86 4.84 5.28
C VAL A 117 9.96 4.45 3.81
N SER A 118 10.32 5.41 2.98
CA SER A 118 10.72 5.16 1.59
C SER A 118 12.05 5.82 1.29
N ALA A 119 12.82 5.22 0.38
CA ALA A 119 14.05 5.78 -0.17
C ALA A 119 14.09 5.52 -1.67
N LEU A 120 14.25 6.58 -2.45
CA LEU A 120 14.23 6.54 -3.91
C LEU A 120 15.44 7.31 -4.47
N LEU A 121 16.11 6.71 -5.42
CA LEU A 121 17.02 7.40 -6.31
C LEU A 121 16.20 8.03 -7.44
N LYS A 122 16.47 9.29 -7.76
CA LYS A 122 15.83 10.01 -8.87
C LYS A 122 16.85 10.30 -9.95
N ILE A 123 16.50 10.03 -11.19
CA ILE A 123 17.32 10.31 -12.37
C ILE A 123 16.59 11.36 -13.19
N TYR A 124 17.25 12.47 -13.49
CA TYR A 124 16.76 13.60 -14.27
C TYR A 124 17.45 13.64 -15.64
N PRO A 125 16.93 12.96 -16.67
CA PRO A 125 17.59 12.87 -17.97
C PRO A 125 17.87 14.24 -18.59
N TRP A 126 16.97 15.17 -18.37
CA TRP A 126 17.11 16.56 -18.86
C TRP A 126 17.58 17.54 -17.78
N ARG A 127 18.12 17.03 -16.66
CA ARG A 127 18.63 17.79 -15.50
C ARG A 127 17.56 18.62 -14.77
N LYS A 128 16.32 18.60 -15.20
CA LYS A 128 15.16 19.27 -14.57
C LYS A 128 13.84 18.68 -15.06
N GLY A 129 12.77 18.93 -14.32
CA GLY A 129 11.41 18.58 -14.69
C GLY A 129 11.15 17.07 -14.61
N PHE A 130 11.22 16.39 -15.73
CA PHE A 130 11.00 14.95 -15.79
C PHE A 130 12.04 14.17 -15.00
N ASN A 131 11.60 13.21 -14.23
CA ASN A 131 12.47 12.30 -13.49
C ASN A 131 11.95 10.86 -13.52
N ILE A 132 12.90 9.94 -13.40
CA ILE A 132 12.63 8.51 -13.22
C ILE A 132 13.09 8.17 -11.82
N SER A 133 12.27 7.49 -11.04
CA SER A 133 12.59 7.08 -9.68
C SER A 133 12.67 5.56 -9.57
N ILE A 134 13.62 5.08 -8.76
CA ILE A 134 13.76 3.67 -8.39
C ILE A 134 14.18 3.57 -6.93
N GLY A 135 13.67 2.58 -6.21
CA GLY A 135 14.03 2.37 -4.81
C GLY A 135 13.08 1.43 -4.10
N GLY A 136 12.86 1.69 -2.82
CA GLY A 136 12.02 0.83 -2.01
C GLY A 136 11.30 1.55 -0.88
N ARG A 137 10.44 0.80 -0.22
CA ARG A 137 9.78 1.22 1.01
C ARG A 137 9.66 0.05 1.99
N ALA A 138 9.62 0.37 3.27
CA ALA A 138 9.36 -0.58 4.34
C ALA A 138 8.42 0.05 5.36
N GLY A 139 7.43 -0.71 5.84
CA GLY A 139 6.45 -0.20 6.78
C GLY A 139 5.84 -1.24 7.68
N ALA A 140 5.45 -0.77 8.87
CA ALA A 140 4.70 -1.55 9.83
C ALA A 140 3.20 -1.53 9.48
N ASN A 141 2.54 -2.66 9.68
CA ASN A 141 1.10 -2.78 9.52
C ASN A 141 0.39 -2.23 10.78
N LEU A 142 -0.57 -1.35 10.58
CA LEU A 142 -1.34 -0.70 11.65
C LEU A 142 -2.64 -1.45 11.99
N ASN A 143 -3.11 -2.36 11.11
CA ASN A 143 -4.36 -3.09 11.27
C ASN A 143 -4.25 -4.52 10.70
N SER A 144 -3.45 -5.36 11.33
CA SER A 144 -3.15 -6.73 10.86
C SER A 144 -4.40 -7.62 10.67
N LYS A 145 -5.52 -7.29 11.31
CA LYS A 145 -6.81 -7.98 11.19
C LYS A 145 -7.79 -7.34 10.20
N GLY A 146 -7.28 -6.52 9.28
CA GLY A 146 -8.07 -5.75 8.32
C GLY A 146 -8.62 -6.60 7.15
N ILE A 147 -9.45 -7.60 7.44
CA ILE A 147 -10.14 -8.44 6.46
C ILE A 147 -11.64 -8.30 6.68
N SER A 148 -12.40 -8.20 5.60
CA SER A 148 -13.86 -8.32 5.61
C SER A 148 -14.30 -9.48 4.73
N TYR A 149 -15.38 -10.12 5.13
CA TYR A 149 -16.00 -11.24 4.46
C TYR A 149 -17.48 -10.95 4.24
N ASP A 150 -17.99 -11.24 3.05
CA ASP A 150 -19.39 -11.11 2.68
C ASP A 150 -19.78 -12.33 1.83
N SER A 151 -20.91 -12.97 2.15
CA SER A 151 -21.34 -14.22 1.51
C SER A 151 -22.84 -14.39 1.59
N ASN A 152 -23.40 -15.12 0.64
CA ASN A 152 -24.78 -15.58 0.69
C ASN A 152 -24.94 -17.01 1.25
N GLN A 153 -23.96 -17.48 2.02
CA GLN A 153 -23.94 -18.85 2.58
C GLN A 153 -25.09 -19.13 3.59
N GLU A 154 -25.70 -18.08 4.14
CA GLU A 154 -26.84 -18.18 5.08
C GLU A 154 -28.22 -18.17 4.37
N ASP A 155 -28.25 -18.09 3.03
CA ASP A 155 -29.49 -18.22 2.26
C ASP A 155 -30.16 -19.58 2.54
N SER A 156 -31.51 -19.60 2.58
CA SER A 156 -32.30 -20.83 2.87
C SER A 156 -31.99 -22.01 1.95
N LYS A 157 -31.53 -21.74 0.70
CA LYS A 157 -31.11 -22.78 -0.25
C LYS A 157 -29.85 -23.54 0.19
N PHE A 158 -29.09 -23.00 1.14
CA PHE A 158 -27.87 -23.61 1.68
C PHE A 158 -28.05 -24.19 3.09
N ALA A 159 -29.26 -24.14 3.68
CA ALA A 159 -29.51 -24.57 5.05
C ALA A 159 -29.07 -26.03 5.34
N ASN A 160 -29.13 -26.90 4.35
CA ASN A 160 -28.72 -28.31 4.48
C ASN A 160 -27.19 -28.51 4.50
N TYR A 161 -26.39 -27.50 4.17
CA TYR A 161 -24.92 -27.63 4.14
C TYR A 161 -24.26 -27.30 5.49
N HIS A 162 -25.01 -26.76 6.46
CA HIS A 162 -24.52 -26.39 7.79
C HIS A 162 -23.26 -25.55 7.77
N PHE A 163 -23.19 -24.57 6.87
CA PHE A 163 -22.08 -23.61 6.84
C PHE A 163 -22.01 -22.83 8.16
N ALA A 164 -20.80 -22.44 8.56
CA ALA A 164 -20.63 -21.44 9.61
C ALA A 164 -21.34 -20.14 9.23
N THR A 165 -21.67 -19.30 10.20
CA THR A 165 -22.24 -17.97 9.90
C THR A 165 -21.20 -17.07 9.20
N VAL A 166 -21.70 -16.04 8.51
CA VAL A 166 -20.83 -15.03 7.88
C VAL A 166 -19.92 -14.39 8.92
N ASP A 167 -20.46 -14.04 10.09
CA ASP A 167 -19.72 -13.42 11.19
C ASP A 167 -18.65 -14.35 11.77
N GLU A 168 -18.95 -15.62 11.96
CA GLU A 168 -17.97 -16.61 12.44
C GLU A 168 -16.84 -16.81 11.44
N THR A 169 -17.17 -16.89 10.15
CA THR A 169 -16.18 -17.02 9.08
C THR A 169 -15.28 -15.79 9.03
N GLU A 170 -15.84 -14.59 9.12
CA GLU A 170 -15.06 -13.35 9.15
C GLU A 170 -14.14 -13.27 10.37
N ARG A 171 -14.67 -13.62 11.55
CA ARG A 171 -13.90 -13.66 12.81
C ARG A 171 -12.70 -14.59 12.67
N LEU A 172 -12.91 -15.79 12.14
CA LEU A 172 -11.85 -16.75 11.94
C LEU A 172 -10.81 -16.27 10.91
N MET A 173 -11.25 -15.64 9.81
CA MET A 173 -10.33 -15.03 8.85
C MET A 173 -9.45 -13.96 9.50
N LYS A 174 -10.02 -13.11 10.36
CA LYS A 174 -9.27 -12.08 11.10
C LYS A 174 -8.26 -12.66 12.09
N GLU A 175 -8.52 -13.84 12.62
CA GLU A 175 -7.61 -14.54 13.53
C GLU A 175 -6.47 -15.26 12.80
N LYS A 176 -6.78 -15.94 11.70
CA LYS A 176 -5.88 -16.87 11.02
C LYS A 176 -5.16 -16.27 9.80
N LEU A 177 -5.69 -15.19 9.24
CA LEU A 177 -5.13 -14.49 8.09
C LEU A 177 -4.69 -13.08 8.51
N THR A 178 -3.44 -12.96 8.99
CA THR A 178 -2.96 -11.69 9.54
C THR A 178 -2.08 -10.93 8.56
N GLY A 179 -2.34 -9.63 8.43
CA GLY A 179 -1.54 -8.73 7.61
C GLY A 179 -0.12 -8.56 8.15
N GLN A 180 0.87 -8.73 7.30
CA GLN A 180 2.30 -8.64 7.63
C GLN A 180 2.84 -7.21 7.40
N PRO A 181 4.02 -6.85 7.97
CA PRO A 181 4.76 -5.67 7.55
C PRO A 181 4.99 -5.66 6.03
N ASP A 182 5.11 -4.48 5.43
CA ASP A 182 5.34 -4.32 4.00
C ASP A 182 6.80 -4.00 3.71
N ILE A 183 7.43 -4.78 2.83
CA ILE A 183 8.71 -4.47 2.21
C ILE A 183 8.49 -4.53 0.71
N ALA A 184 8.76 -3.44 0.01
CA ALA A 184 8.50 -3.35 -1.41
C ALA A 184 9.63 -2.62 -2.14
N VAL A 185 9.87 -3.04 -3.38
CA VAL A 185 10.70 -2.30 -4.34
C VAL A 185 9.80 -1.70 -5.39
N GLY A 186 10.25 -0.63 -6.00
CA GLY A 186 9.45 0.02 -7.02
C GLY A 186 10.18 1.15 -7.71
N GLY A 187 9.47 1.77 -8.61
CA GLY A 187 9.94 2.91 -9.37
C GLY A 187 8.80 3.60 -10.07
N GLY A 188 9.13 4.65 -10.78
CA GLY A 188 8.10 5.42 -11.47
C GLY A 188 8.68 6.60 -12.22
N PHE A 189 7.75 7.41 -12.66
CA PHE A 189 8.03 8.64 -13.40
C PHE A 189 7.44 9.81 -12.61
N GLY A 190 8.19 10.93 -12.62
CA GLY A 190 7.72 12.16 -12.02
C GLY A 190 7.97 13.35 -12.92
N TYR A 191 7.26 14.42 -12.65
CA TYR A 191 7.45 15.69 -13.32
C TYR A 191 7.36 16.85 -12.34
N GLU A 192 8.45 17.61 -12.21
CA GLU A 192 8.50 18.82 -11.38
C GLU A 192 7.98 20.01 -12.18
N ILE A 193 6.90 20.62 -11.70
CA ILE A 193 6.25 21.79 -12.28
C ILE A 193 6.73 23.03 -11.51
N GLY A 194 7.50 23.86 -12.18
CA GLY A 194 8.14 25.01 -11.53
C GLY A 194 9.11 24.58 -10.45
N LYS A 195 9.05 25.25 -9.29
CA LYS A 195 9.98 24.98 -8.18
C LYS A 195 9.34 24.27 -6.98
N HIS A 196 8.01 24.14 -6.98
CA HIS A 196 7.26 23.72 -5.81
C HIS A 196 6.39 22.48 -6.00
N TRP A 197 5.94 22.20 -7.20
CA TRP A 197 5.01 21.12 -7.44
C TRP A 197 5.69 19.94 -8.10
N ASN A 198 5.31 18.73 -7.69
CA ASN A 198 5.76 17.50 -8.34
C ASN A 198 4.57 16.55 -8.46
N ILE A 199 4.43 15.91 -9.61
CA ILE A 199 3.46 14.86 -9.88
C ILE A 199 4.26 13.58 -10.11
N ASP A 200 3.94 12.51 -9.38
CA ASP A 200 4.60 11.21 -9.50
C ASP A 200 3.58 10.12 -9.81
N LEU A 201 3.92 9.26 -10.77
CA LEU A 201 3.27 7.96 -10.99
C LEU A 201 4.27 6.87 -10.62
N ARG A 202 3.95 6.05 -9.63
CA ARG A 202 4.85 5.02 -9.07
C ARG A 202 4.17 3.66 -9.03
N TYR A 203 4.97 2.62 -9.21
CA TYR A 203 4.58 1.24 -9.02
C TYR A 203 5.49 0.59 -7.97
N PHE A 204 4.88 -0.13 -7.02
CA PHE A 204 5.57 -0.89 -5.99
C PHE A 204 5.17 -2.35 -6.02
N LEU A 205 6.16 -3.23 -5.95
CA LEU A 205 6.03 -4.67 -5.85
C LEU A 205 6.48 -5.14 -4.46
N GLY A 206 5.58 -5.77 -3.71
CA GLY A 206 5.90 -6.37 -2.41
C GLY A 206 6.85 -7.55 -2.56
N LEU A 207 7.90 -7.54 -1.75
CA LEU A 207 8.92 -8.59 -1.72
C LEU A 207 8.58 -9.71 -0.74
N ASN A 208 7.83 -9.38 0.31
CA ASN A 208 7.38 -10.34 1.32
C ASN A 208 5.88 -10.64 1.18
N SER A 209 5.43 -11.70 1.85
CA SER A 209 4.01 -12.01 1.90
C SER A 209 3.23 -10.90 2.61
N THR A 210 2.13 -10.47 1.99
CA THR A 210 1.23 -9.46 2.57
C THR A 210 0.37 -10.05 3.68
N ILE A 211 0.04 -11.35 3.59
CA ILE A 211 -0.81 -12.07 4.53
C ILE A 211 -0.04 -13.27 5.04
N LYS A 212 0.00 -13.46 6.36
CA LYS A 212 0.43 -14.68 7.00
C LYS A 212 -0.78 -15.57 7.24
N THR A 213 -0.70 -16.82 6.83
CA THR A 213 -1.71 -17.84 7.09
C THR A 213 -1.27 -18.68 8.28
N GLU A 214 -2.15 -18.85 9.27
CA GLU A 214 -1.94 -19.81 10.34
C GLU A 214 -2.74 -21.08 10.06
N ARG A 215 -2.20 -22.24 10.48
CA ARG A 215 -2.88 -23.52 10.37
C ARG A 215 -4.27 -23.45 11.03
N ASN A 216 -5.27 -24.00 10.37
CA ASN A 216 -6.67 -23.92 10.80
C ASN A 216 -7.46 -25.14 10.31
N ASP A 217 -8.68 -25.30 10.82
CA ASP A 217 -9.58 -26.41 10.52
C ASP A 217 -10.32 -26.22 9.17
N TYR A 218 -10.21 -25.06 8.54
CA TYR A 218 -10.86 -24.71 7.27
C TYR A 218 -10.02 -25.07 6.02
N ASN A 219 -8.93 -25.80 6.21
CA ASN A 219 -8.03 -26.21 5.12
C ASN A 219 -7.49 -25.07 4.24
N TRP A 220 -7.35 -23.87 4.80
CA TRP A 220 -6.68 -22.78 4.08
C TRP A 220 -5.20 -23.10 3.91
N ALA A 221 -4.75 -22.99 2.68
CA ALA A 221 -3.37 -23.33 2.34
C ALA A 221 -2.40 -22.22 2.76
N GLU A 222 -1.20 -22.61 3.21
CA GLU A 222 -0.10 -21.67 3.36
C GLU A 222 0.43 -21.29 1.97
N HIS A 223 0.27 -20.04 1.60
CA HIS A 223 0.76 -19.51 0.34
C HIS A 223 1.24 -18.08 0.48
N SER A 224 2.31 -17.73 -0.23
CA SER A 224 2.82 -16.37 -0.27
C SER A 224 1.93 -15.47 -1.12
N THR A 225 1.54 -14.34 -0.57
CA THR A 225 0.79 -13.31 -1.29
C THR A 225 1.66 -12.10 -1.53
N HIS A 226 1.70 -11.59 -2.75
CA HIS A 226 2.49 -10.42 -3.09
C HIS A 226 1.60 -9.24 -3.45
N GLY A 227 1.76 -8.16 -2.70
CA GLY A 227 1.04 -6.93 -2.95
C GLY A 227 1.64 -6.15 -4.12
N GLN A 228 0.79 -5.68 -5.02
CA GLN A 228 1.14 -4.73 -6.08
C GLN A 228 0.38 -3.44 -5.85
N ASN A 229 1.03 -2.31 -6.08
CA ASN A 229 0.44 -1.01 -5.83
C ASN A 229 0.88 -0.02 -6.91
N ILE A 230 -0.09 0.67 -7.53
CA ILE A 230 0.13 1.78 -8.45
C ILE A 230 -0.32 3.04 -7.71
N GLU A 231 0.49 4.07 -7.67
CA GLU A 231 0.24 5.31 -6.95
C GLU A 231 0.42 6.52 -7.87
N LEU A 232 -0.59 7.38 -7.94
CA LEU A 232 -0.50 8.72 -8.51
C LEU A 232 -0.53 9.71 -7.36
N SER A 233 0.44 10.60 -7.29
CA SER A 233 0.53 11.57 -6.21
C SER A 233 0.95 12.96 -6.70
N ILE A 234 0.47 13.97 -5.99
CA ILE A 234 0.91 15.34 -6.10
C ILE A 234 1.66 15.73 -4.83
N SER A 235 2.73 16.48 -4.97
CA SER A 235 3.58 16.90 -3.87
C SER A 235 3.86 18.39 -3.94
N TYR A 236 3.95 19.00 -2.78
CA TYR A 236 4.43 20.38 -2.65
C TYR A 236 5.80 20.39 -1.96
N LEU A 237 6.75 21.07 -2.58
CA LEU A 237 8.14 21.20 -2.15
C LEU A 237 8.38 22.59 -1.55
N PHE A 238 8.78 22.62 -0.31
CA PHE A 238 9.18 23.84 0.40
C PHE A 238 10.66 24.12 0.09
N LYS A 239 10.98 25.37 -0.17
CA LYS A 239 12.37 25.83 -0.19
C LYS A 239 12.87 25.95 1.25
N LEU A 240 14.04 25.46 1.49
CA LEU A 240 14.80 25.68 2.74
C LEU A 240 15.81 26.78 2.54
#